data_b98570035406dd70548def66fb177328
#
_entry.id   b98570035406dd70548def66fb177328
#
_cell.length_a   1.000
_cell.length_b   1.000
_cell.length_c   1.000
_cell.angle_alpha   90.00
_cell.angle_beta   90.00
_cell.angle_gamma   90.00
#
_symmetry.space_group_name_H-M   'P 1'
#
loop_
_entity.id
_entity.type
_entity.pdbx_description
1 polymer ?
#
loop_
_entity_poly.entity_id
_entity_poly.type
_entity_poly.pdbx_seq_one_letter_code
_entity_poly.pdbx_strand_id
1 'polypeptide(L)'
;MTYRVLANSNRIEKDFLRIITSFTEEEQTTIWQILRTTPKGSTATHWTIKKVYRHIWQLDLPRGYRVEYTVVDTDHVVLVLFIGNHDDAAAYLRGKK
;
A
#
# COMPACT_ATOMS: atom_id res chain seq x y z
N MET A 1 -11.84 14.07 -2.17
CA MET A 1 -11.73 13.70 -0.76
C MET A 1 -10.51 12.83 -0.55
N THR A 2 -9.72 13.09 0.50
CA THR A 2 -8.48 12.38 0.72
C THR A 2 -8.55 11.43 1.90
N TYR A 3 -7.77 10.37 1.83
CA TYR A 3 -7.65 9.39 2.91
C TYR A 3 -6.41 9.70 3.74
N ARG A 4 -6.50 9.44 5.04
CA ARG A 4 -5.32 9.44 5.90
C ARG A 4 -4.65 8.08 5.76
N VAL A 5 -3.33 8.07 5.72
CA VAL A 5 -2.57 6.81 5.61
C VAL A 5 -1.97 6.51 6.97
N LEU A 6 -2.39 5.40 7.56
CA LEU A 6 -1.95 4.95 8.87
C LEU A 6 -1.34 3.56 8.74
N ALA A 7 -0.41 3.24 9.63
CA ALA A 7 0.18 1.91 9.69
C ALA A 7 -0.46 1.10 10.80
N ASN A 8 -0.58 -0.21 10.60
CA ASN A 8 -1.22 -1.12 11.53
C ASN A 8 -0.42 -1.30 12.84
N SER A 9 0.88 -1.04 12.80
CA SER A 9 1.77 -1.13 13.97
C SER A 9 2.97 -0.22 13.79
N ASN A 10 3.70 0.02 14.87
CA ASN A 10 4.94 0.80 14.81
C ASN A 10 5.97 0.15 13.89
N ARG A 11 6.04 -1.16 13.89
CA ARG A 11 6.96 -1.90 13.01
C ARG A 11 6.63 -1.67 11.54
N ILE A 12 5.35 -1.76 11.20
CA ILE A 12 4.90 -1.54 9.80
C ILE A 12 5.16 -0.09 9.41
N GLU A 13 4.93 0.87 10.30
CA GLU A 13 5.24 2.26 10.02
C GLU A 13 6.72 2.46 9.70
N LYS A 14 7.60 1.88 10.51
CA LYS A 14 9.04 1.99 10.27
C LYS A 14 9.45 1.34 8.95
N ASP A 15 8.93 0.14 8.66
CA ASP A 15 9.22 -0.57 7.42
C ASP A 15 8.72 0.22 6.22
N PHE A 16 7.51 0.78 6.32
CA PHE A 16 6.92 1.57 5.25
C PHE A 16 7.78 2.80 4.93
N LEU A 17 8.13 3.57 5.95
CA LEU A 17 8.96 4.77 5.75
C LEU A 17 10.35 4.41 5.22
N ARG A 18 10.97 3.36 5.75
CA ARG A 18 12.28 2.92 5.31
C ARG A 18 12.27 2.52 3.83
N ILE A 19 11.29 1.75 3.42
CA ILE A 19 11.20 1.27 2.03
C ILE A 19 10.86 2.43 1.09
N ILE A 20 9.87 3.25 1.46
CA ILE A 20 9.45 4.37 0.62
C ILE A 20 10.57 5.39 0.41
N THR A 21 11.34 5.68 1.45
CA THR A 21 12.43 6.65 1.32
C THR A 21 13.57 6.15 0.45
N SER A 22 13.61 4.85 0.12
CA SER A 22 14.57 4.31 -0.83
C SER A 22 14.19 4.57 -2.29
N PHE A 23 12.96 5.02 -2.54
CA PHE A 23 12.49 5.33 -3.89
C PHE A 23 12.83 6.76 -4.28
N THR A 24 12.70 7.08 -5.57
CA THR A 24 12.90 8.47 -6.03
C THR A 24 11.79 9.36 -5.47
N GLU A 25 12.04 10.68 -5.45
CA GLU A 25 11.03 11.64 -4.99
C GLU A 25 9.74 11.54 -5.81
N GLU A 26 9.88 11.35 -7.13
CA GLU A 26 8.73 11.20 -8.01
C GLU A 26 7.92 9.94 -7.66
N GLU A 27 8.61 8.83 -7.41
CA GLU A 27 7.95 7.60 -7.01
C GLU A 27 7.26 7.75 -5.66
N GLN A 28 7.92 8.40 -4.71
CA GLN A 28 7.32 8.67 -3.39
C GLN A 28 6.04 9.50 -3.52
N THR A 29 6.09 10.55 -4.33
CA THR A 29 4.93 11.40 -4.58
C THR A 29 3.78 10.58 -5.14
N THR A 30 4.07 9.71 -6.11
CA THR A 30 3.05 8.85 -6.73
C THR A 30 2.43 7.90 -5.70
N ILE A 31 3.25 7.27 -4.86
CA ILE A 31 2.76 6.35 -3.82
C ILE A 31 1.78 7.08 -2.88
N TRP A 32 2.19 8.23 -2.35
CA TRP A 32 1.33 9.00 -1.45
C TRP A 32 0.04 9.44 -2.14
N GLN A 33 0.13 9.90 -3.39
CA GLN A 33 -1.03 10.34 -4.14
C GLN A 33 -2.03 9.20 -4.33
N ILE A 34 -1.55 8.01 -4.71
CA ILE A 34 -2.42 6.84 -4.90
C ILE A 34 -3.12 6.49 -3.59
N LEU A 35 -2.36 6.35 -2.50
CA LEU A 35 -2.93 5.93 -1.22
C LEU A 35 -3.92 6.96 -0.66
N ARG A 36 -3.69 8.24 -0.92
CA ARG A 36 -4.55 9.31 -0.39
C ARG A 36 -5.77 9.60 -1.24
N THR A 37 -5.70 9.38 -2.55
CA THR A 37 -6.79 9.79 -3.44
C THR A 37 -7.47 8.66 -4.17
N THR A 38 -6.74 7.61 -4.56
CA THR A 38 -7.29 6.51 -5.37
C THR A 38 -6.81 5.15 -4.89
N PRO A 39 -7.00 4.83 -3.58
CA PRO A 39 -6.45 3.58 -3.04
C PRO A 39 -7.10 2.31 -3.60
N LYS A 40 -8.25 2.41 -4.25
CA LYS A 40 -8.92 1.29 -4.90
C LYS A 40 -8.69 1.26 -6.41
N GLY A 41 -7.78 2.12 -6.90
CA GLY A 41 -7.43 2.20 -8.31
C GLY A 41 -8.14 3.32 -9.03
N SER A 42 -7.61 3.62 -10.22
CA SER A 42 -8.14 4.66 -11.11
C SER A 42 -7.64 4.39 -12.51
N THR A 43 -8.42 4.80 -13.53
CA THR A 43 -7.99 4.70 -14.92
C THR A 43 -6.78 5.59 -15.21
N ALA A 44 -6.54 6.61 -14.38
CA ALA A 44 -5.38 7.50 -14.52
C ALA A 44 -4.10 6.94 -13.91
N THR A 45 -4.20 5.86 -13.14
CA THR A 45 -3.05 5.26 -12.46
C THR A 45 -2.43 4.17 -13.35
N HIS A 46 -1.12 4.29 -13.60
CA HIS A 46 -0.39 3.29 -14.38
C HIS A 46 0.20 2.17 -13.51
N TRP A 47 0.14 2.32 -12.20
CA TRP A 47 0.62 1.31 -11.27
C TRP A 47 -0.48 0.31 -10.98
N THR A 48 -0.13 -0.96 -10.80
CA THR A 48 -1.10 -2.02 -10.60
C THR A 48 -1.66 -2.01 -9.19
N ILE A 49 -2.98 -1.91 -9.09
CA ILE A 49 -3.71 -1.97 -7.83
C ILE A 49 -4.77 -3.06 -8.01
N LYS A 50 -4.82 -4.00 -7.07
CA LYS A 50 -5.83 -5.06 -7.14
C LYS A 50 -6.24 -5.51 -5.75
N LYS A 51 -7.46 -6.04 -5.64
CA LYS A 51 -7.95 -6.65 -4.42
C LYS A 51 -7.46 -8.10 -4.38
N VAL A 52 -6.62 -8.43 -3.41
CA VAL A 52 -5.93 -9.74 -3.37
C VAL A 52 -6.55 -10.73 -2.41
N TYR A 53 -7.24 -10.25 -1.36
CA TYR A 53 -7.91 -11.13 -0.41
C TYR A 53 -8.95 -10.34 0.37
N ARG A 54 -10.22 -10.79 0.29
CA ARG A 54 -11.34 -10.16 1.01
C ARG A 54 -11.33 -8.63 0.86
N HIS A 55 -10.95 -7.90 1.91
CA HIS A 55 -10.87 -6.45 1.92
C HIS A 55 -9.43 -5.92 1.87
N ILE A 56 -8.48 -6.77 1.51
CA ILE A 56 -7.08 -6.37 1.40
C ILE A 56 -6.77 -6.01 -0.05
N TRP A 57 -6.23 -4.81 -0.23
CA TRP A 57 -5.77 -4.28 -1.51
C TRP A 57 -4.26 -4.35 -1.59
N GLN A 58 -3.74 -4.50 -2.80
CA GLN A 58 -2.31 -4.55 -3.05
C GLN A 58 -1.95 -3.53 -4.11
N LEU A 59 -0.94 -2.71 -3.80
CA LEU A 59 -0.32 -1.81 -4.77
C LEU A 59 1.07 -2.35 -5.08
N ASP A 60 1.33 -2.59 -6.37
CA ASP A 60 2.66 -2.99 -6.83
C ASP A 60 3.54 -1.76 -6.92
N LEU A 61 4.66 -1.81 -6.20
CA LEU A 61 5.63 -0.73 -6.13
C LEU A 61 6.81 -1.02 -7.07
N PRO A 62 7.62 0.00 -7.41
CA PRO A 62 8.82 -0.22 -8.21
C PRO A 62 9.77 -1.23 -7.57
N ARG A 63 10.58 -1.86 -8.39
CA ARG A 63 11.65 -2.79 -7.99
C ARG A 63 11.17 -4.01 -7.21
N GLY A 64 9.94 -4.45 -7.50
CA GLY A 64 9.44 -5.70 -6.94
C GLY A 64 8.90 -5.61 -5.52
N TYR A 65 8.72 -4.40 -4.99
CA TYR A 65 8.07 -4.22 -3.70
C TYR A 65 6.55 -4.20 -3.85
N ARG A 66 5.85 -4.50 -2.76
CA ARG A 66 4.39 -4.46 -2.70
C ARG A 66 3.94 -3.96 -1.35
N VAL A 67 2.86 -3.19 -1.34
CA VAL A 67 2.21 -2.76 -0.10
C VAL A 67 0.79 -3.34 -0.05
N GLU A 68 0.45 -3.93 1.11
CA GLU A 68 -0.88 -4.48 1.39
C GLU A 68 -1.59 -3.54 2.34
N TYR A 69 -2.85 -3.20 2.03
CA TYR A 69 -3.59 -2.25 2.85
C TYR A 69 -5.09 -2.51 2.77
N THR A 70 -5.80 -2.01 3.73
CA THR A 70 -7.26 -1.98 3.70
C THR A 70 -7.74 -0.54 3.65
N VAL A 71 -8.93 -0.33 3.06
CA VAL A 71 -9.51 1.00 2.93
C VAL A 71 -10.75 1.06 3.81
N VAL A 72 -10.72 1.95 4.79
CA VAL A 72 -11.85 2.17 5.70
C VAL A 72 -12.60 3.41 5.22
N ASP A 73 -13.61 3.21 4.38
CA ASP A 73 -14.31 4.31 3.72
C ASP A 73 -15.04 5.22 4.69
N THR A 74 -15.61 4.66 5.76
CA THR A 74 -16.36 5.46 6.75
C THR A 74 -15.49 6.49 7.44
N ASP A 75 -14.22 6.16 7.67
CA ASP A 75 -13.28 7.04 8.38
C ASP A 75 -12.29 7.74 7.44
N HIS A 76 -12.36 7.43 6.14
CA HIS A 76 -11.42 7.92 5.14
C HIS A 76 -9.97 7.61 5.52
N VAL A 77 -9.72 6.34 5.85
CA VAL A 77 -8.40 5.86 6.27
C VAL A 77 -7.95 4.72 5.35
N VAL A 78 -6.69 4.79 4.95
CA VAL A 78 -5.97 3.67 4.36
C VAL A 78 -5.07 3.12 5.45
N LEU A 79 -5.30 1.88 5.85
CA LEU A 79 -4.51 1.23 6.89
C LEU A 79 -3.51 0.29 6.25
N VAL A 80 -2.24 0.63 6.34
CA VAL A 80 -1.16 -0.20 5.79
C VAL A 80 -0.94 -1.40 6.70
N LEU A 81 -1.11 -2.60 6.14
CA LEU A 81 -1.01 -3.86 6.88
C LEU A 81 0.36 -4.50 6.74
N PHE A 82 0.99 -4.33 5.58
CA PHE A 82 2.29 -4.94 5.30
C PHE A 82 2.95 -4.23 4.12
N ILE A 83 4.27 -4.20 4.12
CA ILE A 83 5.07 -3.75 2.99
C ILE A 83 6.34 -4.60 2.94
N GLY A 84 6.74 -5.01 1.74
CA GLY A 84 7.93 -5.81 1.56
C GLY A 84 8.11 -6.16 0.09
N ASN A 85 9.07 -7.04 -0.18
CA ASN A 85 9.27 -7.52 -1.55
C ASN A 85 8.17 -8.50 -1.94
N HIS A 86 8.18 -8.92 -3.21
CA HIS A 86 7.18 -9.82 -3.77
C HIS A 86 7.02 -11.10 -2.94
N ASP A 87 8.12 -11.74 -2.55
CA ASP A 87 8.06 -13.01 -1.82
C ASP A 87 7.52 -12.81 -0.40
N ASP A 88 7.94 -11.75 0.27
CA ASP A 88 7.47 -11.43 1.62
C ASP A 88 5.98 -11.08 1.61
N ALA A 89 5.52 -10.33 0.62
CA ALA A 89 4.11 -9.98 0.48
C ALA A 89 3.26 -11.24 0.21
N ALA A 90 3.75 -12.14 -0.64
CA ALA A 90 3.05 -13.40 -0.91
C ALA A 90 2.96 -14.27 0.35
N ALA A 91 4.04 -14.32 1.14
CA ALA A 91 4.04 -15.05 2.41
C ALA A 91 3.04 -14.46 3.40
N TYR A 92 2.98 -13.14 3.48
CA TYR A 92 2.01 -12.45 4.32
C TYR A 92 0.58 -12.83 3.95
N LEU A 93 0.26 -12.80 2.66
CA LEU A 93 -1.09 -13.14 2.19
C LEU A 93 -1.44 -14.60 2.42
N ARG A 94 -0.48 -15.52 2.29
CA ARG A 94 -0.70 -16.93 2.60
C ARG A 94 -1.12 -17.15 4.04
N GLY A 95 -0.59 -16.35 4.96
CA GLY A 95 -0.96 -16.41 6.37
C GLY A 95 -2.36 -15.94 6.67
N LYS A 96 -3.04 -15.28 5.73
CA LYS A 96 -4.40 -14.76 5.89
C LYS A 96 -5.47 -15.71 5.37
N LYS A 97 -5.10 -16.72 4.60
CA LYS A 97 -6.05 -17.67 4.00
C LYS A 97 -6.41 -18.80 4.95
#